data_0525a67ff9ddf8f2efaa2958998101a8
#
_entry.id   0525a67ff9ddf8f2efaa2958998101a8
#
_cell.length_a   1.000
_cell.length_b   1.000
_cell.length_c   1.000
_cell.angle_alpha   90.00
_cell.angle_beta   90.00
_cell.angle_gamma   90.00
#
_symmetry.space_group_name_H-M   'P 1'
#
loop_
_entity.id
_entity.type
_entity.pdbx_description
1 polymer ?
#
loop_
_entity_poly.entity_id
_entity_poly.type
_entity_poly.pdbx_seq_one_letter_code
_entity_poly.pdbx_strand_id
1 'polypeptide(L)' 'MNTMGEIPELTYELIQKATNGDHAALEMILKHYEPYHNALATYETVDADGTVRCEIDEDIKAQIQQRLVYAIQHKWRKLI' A
#
# COMPACT_ATOMS: atom_id res chain seq x y z
N MET A 1 17.70 13.91 2.04
CA MET A 1 17.22 14.00 2.26
C MET A 1 16.07 13.82 2.29
N ASN A 2 15.56 13.50 2.88
CA ASN A 2 14.37 13.23 2.95
C ASN A 2 13.53 14.14 3.42
N THR A 3 12.32 14.09 3.23
CA THR A 3 11.51 15.15 3.50
C THR A 3 10.32 14.63 4.17
N MET A 4 9.49 15.52 4.60
CA MET A 4 8.36 15.19 5.17
C MET A 4 7.46 14.43 4.34
N GLY A 5 6.75 13.57 4.81
CA GLY A 5 5.85 12.75 4.09
C GLY A 5 6.48 11.61 3.41
N GLU A 6 7.79 11.40 3.74
CA GLU A 6 8.43 10.43 3.09
C GLU A 6 7.93 9.09 3.37
N ILE A 7 8.03 8.20 2.44
CA ILE A 7 7.65 6.80 2.55
C ILE A 7 8.82 6.07 3.19
N PRO A 8 8.57 5.27 4.21
CA PRO A 8 9.65 4.50 4.85
C PRO A 8 10.36 3.60 3.86
N GLU A 9 11.66 3.47 4.04
CA GLU A 9 12.43 2.63 3.15
C GLU A 9 12.13 1.16 3.40
N LEU A 10 12.01 0.40 2.35
CA LEU A 10 11.71 -1.03 2.46
C LEU A 10 13.00 -1.79 2.62
N THR A 11 13.30 -2.22 3.85
CA THR A 11 14.53 -2.93 4.14
C THR A 11 14.25 -4.39 4.44
N TYR A 12 15.29 -5.21 4.36
CA TYR A 12 15.17 -6.62 4.69
C TYR A 12 14.72 -6.80 6.14
N GLU A 13 15.27 -5.99 7.03
CA GLU A 13 14.92 -6.08 8.45
C GLU A 13 13.43 -5.76 8.66
N LEU A 14 12.92 -4.75 7.97
CA LEU A 14 11.52 -4.39 8.07
C LEU A 14 10.63 -5.53 7.58
N ILE A 15 11.00 -6.13 6.46
CA ILE A 15 10.26 -7.26 5.91
C ILE A 15 10.26 -8.42 6.89
N GLN A 16 11.41 -8.70 7.49
CA GLN A 16 11.53 -9.80 8.44
C GLN A 16 10.63 -9.58 9.64
N LYS A 17 10.59 -8.37 10.17
CA LYS A 17 9.73 -8.06 11.31
C LYS A 17 8.25 -8.22 10.94
N ALA A 18 7.87 -7.75 9.76
CA ALA A 18 6.49 -7.84 9.31
C ALA A 18 6.06 -9.29 9.15
N THR A 19 6.93 -10.14 8.61
CA THR A 19 6.58 -11.56 8.41
C THR A 19 6.47 -12.28 9.75
N ASN A 20 7.07 -11.73 10.79
CA ASN A 20 6.99 -12.30 12.13
C ASN A 20 5.83 -11.74 12.95
N GLY A 21 4.97 -10.93 12.33
CA GLY A 21 3.78 -10.44 13.00
C GLY A 21 3.89 -9.08 13.64
N ASP A 22 4.96 -8.33 13.39
CA ASP A 22 5.11 -7.00 13.93
C ASP A 22 4.18 -6.03 13.20
N HIS A 23 3.16 -5.56 13.90
CA HIS A 23 2.16 -4.69 13.30
C HIS A 23 2.72 -3.35 12.84
N ALA A 24 3.66 -2.79 13.58
CA ALA A 24 4.26 -1.52 13.19
C ALA A 24 5.04 -1.68 11.88
N ALA A 25 5.77 -2.78 11.75
CA ALA A 25 6.50 -3.06 10.52
C ALA A 25 5.56 -3.29 9.35
N LEU A 26 4.45 -3.98 9.60
CA LEU A 26 3.45 -4.24 8.57
C LEU A 26 2.85 -2.92 8.08
N GLU A 27 2.54 -2.01 9.00
CA GLU A 27 1.99 -0.72 8.62
C GLU A 27 2.98 0.11 7.82
N MET A 28 4.25 0.02 8.15
CA MET A 28 5.28 0.73 7.39
C MET A 28 5.37 0.22 5.97
N ILE A 29 5.24 -1.09 5.78
CA ILE A 29 5.25 -1.66 4.44
C ILE A 29 4.00 -1.22 3.67
N LEU A 30 2.84 -1.22 4.31
CA LEU A 30 1.62 -0.76 3.66
C LEU A 30 1.75 0.70 3.24
N LYS A 31 2.38 1.51 4.09
CA LYS A 31 2.58 2.91 3.78
C LYS A 31 3.55 3.09 2.63
N HIS A 32 4.55 2.23 2.55
CA HIS A 32 5.53 2.26 1.46
C HIS A 32 4.81 2.05 0.11
N TYR A 33 3.80 1.19 0.09
CA TYR A 33 3.09 0.86 -1.14
C TYR A 33 1.82 1.68 -1.35
N GLU A 34 1.50 2.59 -0.42
CA GLU A 34 0.25 3.35 -0.52
C GLU A 34 0.09 4.10 -1.84
N PRO A 35 1.11 4.81 -2.34
CA PRO A 35 0.94 5.50 -3.63
C PRO A 35 0.59 4.53 -4.76
N TYR A 36 1.16 3.33 -4.71
CA TYR A 36 0.89 2.32 -5.71
C TYR A 36 -0.55 1.81 -5.59
N HIS A 37 -1.00 1.55 -4.35
CA HIS A 37 -2.36 1.11 -4.12
C HIS A 37 -3.36 2.19 -4.54
N ASN A 38 -3.05 3.45 -4.27
CA ASN A 38 -3.91 4.56 -4.67
C ASN A 38 -4.02 4.62 -6.20
N ALA A 39 -2.91 4.44 -6.88
CA ALA A 39 -2.90 4.49 -8.34
C ALA A 39 -3.75 3.37 -8.93
N LEU A 40 -3.65 2.16 -8.36
CA LEU A 40 -4.43 1.02 -8.84
C LEU A 40 -5.92 1.18 -8.57
N ALA A 41 -6.27 1.90 -7.52
CA ALA A 41 -7.67 2.07 -7.12
C ALA A 41 -8.28 3.37 -7.65
N THR A 42 -7.52 4.15 -8.42
CA THR A 42 -8.00 5.40 -8.96
C THR A 42 -8.87 5.18 -10.18
N TYR A 43 -9.97 5.90 -10.26
CA TYR A 43 -10.84 5.85 -11.42
C TYR A 43 -11.29 7.26 -11.77
N GLU A 44 -11.76 7.43 -13.00
CA GLU A 44 -12.19 8.73 -13.47
C GLU A 44 -13.71 8.81 -13.55
N THR A 45 -14.25 9.98 -13.20
CA THR A 45 -15.65 10.26 -13.38
C THR A 45 -15.77 11.51 -14.22
N VAL A 46 -16.87 11.63 -14.96
CA VAL A 46 -17.11 12.81 -15.78
C VAL A 46 -18.44 13.43 -15.33
N ASP A 47 -18.36 14.70 -14.93
CA ASP A 47 -19.54 15.43 -14.49
C ASP A 47 -20.39 15.80 -15.69
N ALA A 48 -21.60 16.27 -15.43
CA ALA A 48 -22.52 16.69 -16.49
C ALA A 48 -21.96 17.79 -17.37
N ASP A 49 -21.07 18.61 -16.83
CA ASP A 49 -20.48 19.71 -17.58
C ASP A 49 -19.20 19.28 -18.33
N GLY A 50 -18.87 18.01 -18.28
CA GLY A 50 -17.68 17.50 -18.96
C GLY A 50 -16.39 17.52 -18.15
N THR A 51 -16.47 17.95 -16.90
CA THR A 51 -15.28 17.99 -16.05
C THR A 51 -14.88 16.58 -15.66
N VAL A 52 -13.59 16.25 -15.84
CA VAL A 52 -13.07 14.94 -15.46
C VAL A 52 -12.49 15.03 -14.07
N ARG A 53 -12.84 14.09 -13.22
CA ARG A 53 -12.31 14.02 -11.86
C ARG A 53 -11.74 12.65 -11.60
N CYS A 54 -10.68 12.59 -10.81
CA CYS A 54 -10.05 11.33 -10.42
C CYS A 54 -10.37 11.08 -8.97
N GLU A 55 -10.85 9.88 -8.68
CA GLU A 55 -11.20 9.51 -7.30
C GLU A 55 -10.62 8.15 -6.99
N ILE A 56 -10.45 7.88 -5.71
CA ILE A 56 -9.92 6.60 -5.25
C ILE A 56 -11.07 5.75 -4.75
N ASP A 57 -11.15 4.52 -5.25
CA ASP A 57 -12.14 3.57 -4.77
C ASP A 57 -11.59 2.93 -3.50
N GLU A 58 -12.13 3.31 -2.36
CA GLU A 58 -11.62 2.84 -1.07
C GLU A 58 -11.81 1.35 -0.88
N ASP A 59 -12.85 0.76 -1.46
CA ASP A 59 -13.06 -0.68 -1.32
C ASP A 59 -12.00 -1.46 -2.10
N ILE A 60 -11.68 -1.01 -3.30
CA ILE A 60 -10.64 -1.65 -4.09
C ILE A 60 -9.29 -1.48 -3.42
N LYS A 61 -9.04 -0.28 -2.89
CA LYS A 61 -7.79 -0.02 -2.17
C LYS A 61 -7.66 -0.96 -0.98
N ALA A 62 -8.74 -1.13 -0.22
CA ALA A 62 -8.71 -2.02 0.95
C ALA A 62 -8.45 -3.46 0.54
N GLN A 63 -9.04 -3.92 -0.57
CA GLN A 63 -8.80 -5.26 -1.06
C GLN A 63 -7.36 -5.47 -1.47
N ILE A 64 -6.77 -4.48 -2.13
CA ILE A 64 -5.37 -4.56 -2.54
C ILE A 64 -4.47 -4.63 -1.31
N GLN A 65 -4.76 -3.82 -0.30
CA GLN A 65 -3.98 -3.83 0.93
C GLN A 65 -4.10 -5.16 1.66
N GLN A 66 -5.30 -5.74 1.68
CA GLN A 66 -5.49 -7.04 2.32
C GLN A 66 -4.70 -8.13 1.62
N ARG A 67 -4.62 -8.08 0.31
CA ARG A 67 -3.83 -9.06 -0.45
C ARG A 67 -2.36 -8.93 -0.13
N LEU A 68 -1.88 -7.69 0.03
CA LEU A 68 -0.48 -7.48 0.39
C LEU A 68 -0.21 -8.01 1.80
N VAL A 69 -1.11 -7.74 2.74
CA VAL A 69 -0.96 -8.24 4.11
C VAL A 69 -0.90 -9.77 4.10
N TYR A 70 -1.79 -10.40 3.35
CA TYR A 70 -1.80 -11.86 3.25
C TYR A 70 -0.48 -12.37 2.67
N ALA A 71 0.01 -11.71 1.62
CA ALA A 71 1.26 -12.13 0.99
C ALA A 71 2.43 -12.03 1.97
N ILE A 72 2.47 -10.94 2.73
CA ILE A 72 3.55 -10.75 3.70
C ILE A 72 3.51 -11.85 4.74
N GLN A 73 2.33 -12.18 5.25
CA GLN A 73 2.20 -13.14 6.32
C GLN A 73 2.40 -14.59 5.87
N HIS A 74 2.10 -14.88 4.60
CA HIS A 74 2.08 -16.27 4.16
C HIS A 74 3.09 -16.61 3.05
N LYS A 75 3.45 -15.62 2.24
CA LYS A 75 4.34 -15.89 1.12
C LYS A 75 5.73 -15.31 1.27
N TRP A 76 5.83 -14.13 1.83
CA TRP A 76 7.13 -13.47 1.96
C TRP A 76 8.05 -14.21 2.93
N ARG A 77 7.48 -14.96 3.86
CA ARG A 77 8.27 -15.74 4.77
C ARG A 77 9.24 -16.65 4.06
N LYS A 78 8.87 -17.16 2.90
CA LYS A 78 9.69 -18.08 2.14
C LYS A 78 10.84 -17.39 1.44
N LEU A 79 10.82 -16.06 1.38
CA LEU A 79 11.85 -15.31 0.70
C LEU A 79 13.00 -14.90 1.59
N ILE A 80 12.85 -15.05 2.87
CA ILE A 80 13.86 -14.62 3.84
C ILE A 80 14.31 -15.75 4.76
#